data_0d23e2f437d389b48ab2b5bcf2718b47
#
_entry.id   0d23e2f437d389b48ab2b5bcf2718b47
#
_cell.length_a   1.000
_cell.length_b   1.000
_cell.length_c   1.000
_cell.angle_alpha   90.00
_cell.angle_beta   90.00
_cell.angle_gamma   90.00
#
_symmetry.space_group_name_H-M   'P 1'
#
loop_
_entity.id
_entity.type
_entity.pdbx_description
1 polymer ?
#
loop_
_entity_poly.entity_id
_entity_poly.type
_entity_poly.pdbx_seq_one_letter_code
_entity_poly.pdbx_strand_id
1 'polypeptide(L)'
;MKEIKDYSLLPHNTFGMDVKASLFVEYESVTELQSILSDKKLMAGNWLHIGGGSNLLFKGDYAGTVLHSAIRGYEVVAENEQEIEVRAGAGEVWDDFVAYTVKNSWYGAENLSLIPGEVGASAVQNIGAYGVEAKDLIVSVETVEVETGRKRIFTKEECRYAYRERIFKKDLKGKYIVTYVTYRLSKQPVFNLEYGNVRGELEKRGGEVALENVRKVIIAVREAKLPDPRVQGNAGSFFMNPIVPRRQFEIVQQQYPDMPHYEVDGNRVKIPAAWMIDRCGWKGKQIGRAGVHSKQALVLVNCGGATGDEVIALARRIQESVLQKFGVAISPEVNFI
;
A
#
# COMPACT_ATOMS: atom_id res chain seq x y z
N MET A 1 -4.31 -23.94 10.21
CA MET A 1 -3.21 -23.92 9.22
C MET A 1 -3.61 -24.71 7.98
N LYS A 2 -3.40 -24.17 6.80
CA LYS A 2 -3.75 -24.77 5.51
C LYS A 2 -2.51 -24.78 4.61
N GLU A 3 -2.18 -25.95 4.05
CA GLU A 3 -1.03 -26.11 3.14
C GLU A 3 -1.50 -26.62 1.79
N ILE A 4 -1.10 -25.93 0.70
CA ILE A 4 -1.50 -26.29 -0.65
C ILE A 4 -0.28 -26.22 -1.56
N LYS A 5 0.02 -27.32 -2.26
CA LYS A 5 1.06 -27.39 -3.30
C LYS A 5 0.55 -26.81 -4.61
N ASP A 6 1.45 -26.26 -5.41
CA ASP A 6 1.18 -25.72 -6.75
C ASP A 6 0.00 -24.74 -6.77
N TYR A 7 -0.09 -23.90 -5.73
CA TYR A 7 -1.21 -22.99 -5.49
C TYR A 7 -1.14 -21.77 -6.41
N SER A 8 -2.26 -21.46 -7.09
CA SER A 8 -2.39 -20.22 -7.86
C SER A 8 -2.42 -19.01 -6.93
N LEU A 9 -1.50 -18.07 -7.13
CA LEU A 9 -1.44 -16.79 -6.40
C LEU A 9 -2.36 -15.71 -7.01
N LEU A 10 -3.19 -16.05 -7.98
CA LEU A 10 -4.14 -15.12 -8.59
C LEU A 10 -5.04 -14.40 -7.57
N PRO A 11 -5.55 -15.07 -6.51
CA PRO A 11 -6.32 -14.40 -5.45
C PRO A 11 -5.48 -13.50 -4.54
N HIS A 12 -4.15 -13.61 -4.58
CA HIS A 12 -3.20 -12.96 -3.68
C HIS A 12 -2.25 -11.99 -4.41
N ASN A 13 -2.65 -11.48 -5.56
CA ASN A 13 -1.98 -10.36 -6.21
C ASN A 13 -2.97 -9.53 -7.02
N THR A 14 -2.96 -8.23 -6.79
CA THR A 14 -3.89 -7.31 -7.43
C THR A 14 -3.54 -6.98 -8.87
N PHE A 15 -2.34 -7.34 -9.36
CA PHE A 15 -2.00 -7.26 -10.79
C PHE A 15 -2.72 -8.32 -11.65
N GLY A 16 -3.34 -9.33 -11.00
CA GLY A 16 -4.01 -10.41 -11.71
C GLY A 16 -3.06 -11.28 -12.53
N MET A 17 -1.85 -11.52 -11.98
CA MET A 17 -0.87 -12.44 -12.57
C MET A 17 -1.25 -13.88 -12.18
N ASP A 18 -1.53 -14.72 -13.17
CA ASP A 18 -1.78 -16.14 -12.93
C ASP A 18 -0.44 -16.88 -12.82
N VAL A 19 0.11 -16.87 -11.63
CA VAL A 19 1.37 -17.52 -11.26
C VAL A 19 1.14 -18.44 -10.07
N LYS A 20 2.00 -19.45 -9.90
CA LYS A 20 1.88 -20.45 -8.84
C LYS A 20 3.00 -20.31 -7.82
N ALA A 21 2.70 -20.65 -6.56
CA ALA A 21 3.69 -20.96 -5.55
C ALA A 21 3.88 -22.47 -5.45
N SER A 22 5.12 -22.96 -5.27
CA SER A 22 5.37 -24.38 -5.04
C SER A 22 4.64 -24.89 -3.78
N LEU A 23 4.57 -24.04 -2.75
CA LEU A 23 3.80 -24.29 -1.54
C LEU A 23 3.17 -22.98 -1.06
N PHE A 24 1.90 -23.00 -0.72
CA PHE A 24 1.18 -21.92 -0.07
C PHE A 24 0.75 -22.38 1.31
N VAL A 25 1.07 -21.58 2.33
CA VAL A 25 0.74 -21.86 3.73
C VAL A 25 -0.03 -20.69 4.32
N GLU A 26 -1.28 -20.93 4.71
CA GLU A 26 -2.15 -19.97 5.37
C GLU A 26 -2.32 -20.33 6.83
N TYR A 27 -2.16 -19.35 7.72
CA TYR A 27 -2.26 -19.54 9.18
C TYR A 27 -3.24 -18.54 9.80
N GLU A 28 -3.96 -18.99 10.84
CA GLU A 28 -5.04 -18.25 11.49
C GLU A 28 -4.69 -17.78 12.91
N SER A 29 -3.51 -18.15 13.42
CA SER A 29 -3.09 -17.77 14.77
C SER A 29 -1.58 -17.54 14.87
N VAL A 30 -1.17 -16.81 15.91
CA VAL A 30 0.25 -16.62 16.24
C VAL A 30 0.93 -17.96 16.57
N THR A 31 0.22 -18.88 17.20
CA THR A 31 0.73 -20.22 17.52
C THR A 31 1.02 -21.02 16.26
N GLU A 32 0.12 -20.97 15.28
CA GLU A 32 0.37 -21.61 13.98
C GLU A 32 1.56 -20.99 13.26
N LEU A 33 1.67 -19.64 13.24
CA LEU A 33 2.84 -18.96 12.68
C LEU A 33 4.14 -19.42 13.36
N GLN A 34 4.16 -19.48 14.69
CA GLN A 34 5.33 -19.97 15.44
C GLN A 34 5.68 -21.42 15.09
N SER A 35 4.68 -22.27 14.89
CA SER A 35 4.88 -23.66 14.45
C SER A 35 5.49 -23.72 13.04
N ILE A 36 5.01 -22.91 12.10
CA ILE A 36 5.56 -22.78 10.74
C ILE A 36 7.03 -22.34 10.80
N LEU A 37 7.33 -21.27 11.54
CA LEU A 37 8.68 -20.73 11.66
C LEU A 37 9.68 -21.71 12.29
N SER A 38 9.21 -22.61 13.16
CA SER A 38 10.03 -23.66 13.78
C SER A 38 10.21 -24.90 12.89
N ASP A 39 9.38 -25.07 11.85
CA ASP A 39 9.49 -26.18 10.91
C ASP A 39 10.59 -25.92 9.88
N LYS A 40 11.75 -26.59 10.09
CA LYS A 40 12.90 -26.48 9.21
C LYS A 40 12.63 -26.91 7.76
N LYS A 41 11.60 -27.76 7.52
CA LYS A 41 11.26 -28.18 6.15
C LYS A 41 10.44 -27.12 5.43
N LEU A 42 9.47 -26.49 6.10
CA LEU A 42 8.69 -25.40 5.55
C LEU A 42 9.52 -24.15 5.27
N MET A 43 10.50 -23.88 6.15
CA MET A 43 11.37 -22.71 6.06
C MET A 43 12.68 -22.99 5.30
N ALA A 44 12.90 -24.23 4.83
CA ALA A 44 14.05 -24.56 3.98
C ALA A 44 13.90 -23.94 2.58
N GLY A 45 14.90 -23.17 2.16
CA GLY A 45 14.89 -22.55 0.84
C GLY A 45 14.20 -21.17 0.82
N ASN A 46 13.67 -20.81 -0.35
CA ASN A 46 13.03 -19.51 -0.53
C ASN A 46 11.63 -19.49 0.10
N TRP A 47 11.38 -18.48 0.90
CA TRP A 47 10.02 -18.20 1.39
C TRP A 47 9.68 -16.72 1.27
N LEU A 48 8.39 -16.41 1.20
CA LEU A 48 7.86 -15.07 1.07
C LEU A 48 6.59 -14.94 1.92
N HIS A 49 6.52 -13.93 2.77
CA HIS A 49 5.28 -13.58 3.46
C HIS A 49 4.56 -12.49 2.68
N ILE A 50 3.28 -12.70 2.38
CA ILE A 50 2.43 -11.75 1.66
C ILE A 50 1.17 -11.42 2.47
N GLY A 51 0.59 -10.26 2.22
CA GLY A 51 -0.80 -9.95 2.52
C GLY A 51 -1.65 -10.08 1.24
N GLY A 52 -2.61 -9.22 1.03
CA GLY A 52 -3.48 -9.23 -0.16
C GLY A 52 -2.78 -8.93 -1.49
N GLY A 53 -1.46 -8.88 -1.53
CA GLY A 53 -0.66 -8.74 -2.76
C GLY A 53 -0.83 -7.43 -3.52
N SER A 54 -1.31 -6.37 -2.86
CA SER A 54 -1.64 -5.09 -3.50
C SER A 54 -0.43 -4.22 -3.89
N ASN A 55 0.79 -4.65 -3.54
CA ASN A 55 2.04 -3.96 -3.90
C ASN A 55 3.11 -4.95 -4.38
N LEU A 56 2.69 -6.02 -5.04
CA LEU A 56 3.57 -7.06 -5.60
C LEU A 56 3.38 -7.18 -7.10
N LEU A 57 4.48 -7.47 -7.80
CA LEU A 57 4.49 -7.86 -9.20
C LEU A 57 5.31 -9.16 -9.34
N PHE A 58 4.63 -10.25 -9.58
CA PHE A 58 5.26 -11.54 -9.87
C PHE A 58 5.77 -11.59 -11.32
N LYS A 59 7.03 -12.00 -11.51
CA LYS A 59 7.62 -12.21 -12.83
C LYS A 59 7.25 -13.57 -13.43
N GLY A 60 6.98 -14.54 -12.59
CA GLY A 60 6.62 -15.90 -12.94
C GLY A 60 6.26 -16.69 -11.68
N ASP A 61 6.20 -18.01 -11.82
CA ASP A 61 5.95 -18.91 -10.70
C ASP A 61 6.98 -18.74 -9.59
N TYR A 62 6.54 -18.79 -8.35
CA TYR A 62 7.39 -18.67 -7.18
C TYR A 62 7.86 -20.05 -6.72
N ALA A 63 9.12 -20.37 -7.00
CA ALA A 63 9.74 -21.64 -6.60
C ALA A 63 10.10 -21.62 -5.10
N GLY A 64 9.10 -21.64 -4.23
CA GLY A 64 9.29 -21.58 -2.79
C GLY A 64 7.98 -21.62 -2.00
N THR A 65 8.08 -21.35 -0.70
CA THR A 65 6.92 -21.29 0.21
C THR A 65 6.38 -19.86 0.31
N VAL A 66 5.09 -19.67 0.03
CA VAL A 66 4.39 -18.41 0.29
C VAL A 66 3.59 -18.54 1.57
N LEU A 67 3.82 -17.66 2.53
CA LEU A 67 3.10 -17.57 3.79
C LEU A 67 2.07 -16.44 3.72
N HIS A 68 0.85 -16.70 4.17
CA HIS A 68 -0.23 -15.72 4.22
C HIS A 68 -0.91 -15.74 5.59
N SER A 69 -1.19 -14.56 6.15
CA SER A 69 -1.88 -14.41 7.42
C SER A 69 -3.39 -14.39 7.22
N ALA A 70 -4.09 -15.32 7.85
CA ALA A 70 -5.54 -15.28 8.03
C ALA A 70 -5.92 -14.97 9.50
N ILE A 71 -5.03 -14.31 10.25
CA ILE A 71 -5.34 -13.82 11.61
C ILE A 71 -6.40 -12.71 11.48
N ARG A 72 -7.58 -12.97 12.01
CA ARG A 72 -8.76 -12.12 11.94
C ARG A 72 -9.18 -11.60 13.31
N GLY A 73 -10.13 -10.68 13.31
CA GLY A 73 -10.81 -10.15 14.48
C GLY A 73 -10.42 -8.72 14.82
N TYR A 74 -11.35 -8.03 15.46
CA TYR A 74 -11.21 -6.69 16.02
C TYR A 74 -11.47 -6.76 17.53
N GLU A 75 -10.58 -6.17 18.31
CA GLU A 75 -10.67 -6.14 19.78
C GLU A 75 -10.47 -4.69 20.26
N VAL A 76 -11.36 -4.17 21.08
CA VAL A 76 -11.16 -2.91 21.79
C VAL A 76 -10.24 -3.18 22.96
N VAL A 77 -9.05 -2.62 22.95
CA VAL A 77 -8.01 -2.85 23.98
C VAL A 77 -7.88 -1.69 24.97
N ALA A 78 -8.33 -0.48 24.58
CA ALA A 78 -8.42 0.66 25.47
C ALA A 78 -9.53 1.62 24.97
N GLU A 79 -10.18 2.30 25.89
CA GLU A 79 -11.25 3.25 25.61
C GLU A 79 -11.33 4.31 26.71
N ASN A 80 -11.59 5.56 26.30
CA ASN A 80 -11.96 6.66 27.18
C ASN A 80 -13.08 7.50 26.54
N GLU A 81 -13.38 8.68 27.08
CA GLU A 81 -14.45 9.55 26.55
C GLU A 81 -14.14 10.12 25.15
N GLN A 82 -12.87 10.26 24.79
CA GLN A 82 -12.43 10.93 23.55
C GLN A 82 -11.88 9.98 22.50
N GLU A 83 -11.26 8.87 22.90
CA GLU A 83 -10.52 7.97 22.04
C GLU A 83 -10.83 6.51 22.32
N ILE A 84 -10.59 5.68 21.31
CA ILE A 84 -10.69 4.24 21.38
C ILE A 84 -9.47 3.61 20.69
N GLU A 85 -8.92 2.56 21.28
CA GLU A 85 -7.85 1.76 20.66
C GLU A 85 -8.39 0.41 20.22
N VAL A 86 -8.25 0.13 18.94
CA VAL A 86 -8.74 -1.10 18.31
C VAL A 86 -7.56 -1.91 17.81
N ARG A 87 -7.41 -3.11 18.32
CA ARG A 87 -6.46 -4.12 17.87
C ARG A 87 -7.10 -4.94 16.76
N ALA A 88 -6.47 -4.98 15.58
CA ALA A 88 -6.97 -5.69 14.40
C ALA A 88 -5.99 -6.77 13.95
N GLY A 89 -6.50 -7.92 13.53
CA GLY A 89 -5.71 -9.01 12.98
C GLY A 89 -5.04 -8.64 11.66
N ALA A 90 -3.79 -9.07 11.45
CA ALA A 90 -2.99 -8.68 10.28
C ALA A 90 -3.59 -9.13 8.94
N GLY A 91 -4.38 -10.22 8.93
CA GLY A 91 -5.06 -10.73 7.74
C GLY A 91 -6.43 -10.09 7.49
N GLU A 92 -6.89 -9.13 8.30
CA GLU A 92 -8.12 -8.40 8.01
C GLU A 92 -7.97 -7.54 6.75
N VAL A 93 -9.02 -7.50 5.92
CA VAL A 93 -9.06 -6.59 4.78
C VAL A 93 -9.09 -5.15 5.29
N TRP A 94 -8.19 -4.32 4.80
CA TRP A 94 -8.05 -2.94 5.28
C TRP A 94 -9.36 -2.12 5.16
N ASP A 95 -10.04 -2.20 4.00
CA ASP A 95 -11.26 -1.43 3.80
C ASP A 95 -12.44 -1.92 4.64
N ASP A 96 -12.47 -3.21 5.01
CA ASP A 96 -13.44 -3.76 5.96
C ASP A 96 -13.18 -3.23 7.38
N PHE A 97 -11.91 -3.10 7.79
CA PHE A 97 -11.54 -2.43 9.04
C PHE A 97 -12.02 -0.97 9.04
N VAL A 98 -11.76 -0.21 7.96
CA VAL A 98 -12.24 1.18 7.85
C VAL A 98 -13.77 1.25 7.89
N ALA A 99 -14.47 0.34 7.21
CA ALA A 99 -15.93 0.25 7.27
C ALA A 99 -16.45 -0.04 8.69
N TYR A 100 -15.75 -0.93 9.41
CA TYR A 100 -16.06 -1.25 10.80
C TYR A 100 -15.89 -0.03 11.71
N THR A 101 -14.82 0.77 11.56
CA THR A 101 -14.61 1.99 12.35
C THR A 101 -15.72 3.04 12.09
N VAL A 102 -16.07 3.25 10.81
CA VAL A 102 -17.13 4.18 10.41
C VAL A 102 -18.48 3.75 10.98
N LYS A 103 -18.81 2.46 10.90
CA LYS A 103 -20.08 1.91 11.45
C LYS A 103 -20.21 2.14 12.97
N ASN A 104 -19.08 2.16 13.67
CA ASN A 104 -19.05 2.41 15.13
C ASN A 104 -18.87 3.89 15.49
N SER A 105 -18.94 4.81 14.52
CA SER A 105 -18.73 6.25 14.72
C SER A 105 -17.34 6.57 15.30
N TRP A 106 -16.30 5.85 14.86
CA TRP A 106 -14.89 6.09 15.22
C TRP A 106 -14.18 6.77 14.05
N TYR A 107 -13.62 7.93 14.32
CA TYR A 107 -13.08 8.87 13.33
C TYR A 107 -11.56 8.71 13.15
N GLY A 108 -11.07 9.04 11.95
CA GLY A 108 -9.66 9.13 11.62
C GLY A 108 -9.21 8.19 10.49
N ALA A 109 -9.89 7.04 10.29
CA ALA A 109 -9.53 6.09 9.25
C ALA A 109 -10.26 6.31 7.92
N GLU A 110 -11.32 7.12 7.87
CA GLU A 110 -12.22 7.29 6.72
C GLU A 110 -11.51 7.75 5.44
N ASN A 111 -10.46 8.58 5.55
CA ASN A 111 -9.67 9.03 4.40
C ASN A 111 -8.86 7.89 3.75
N LEU A 112 -8.63 6.80 4.45
CA LEU A 112 -7.92 5.62 3.98
C LEU A 112 -8.84 4.55 3.39
N SER A 113 -10.10 4.90 3.14
CA SER A 113 -11.11 4.01 2.53
C SER A 113 -10.69 3.51 1.16
N LEU A 114 -11.11 2.28 0.81
CA LEU A 114 -10.89 1.63 -0.48
C LEU A 114 -9.40 1.50 -0.88
N ILE A 115 -8.46 1.53 0.08
CA ILE A 115 -7.07 1.15 -0.19
C ILE A 115 -7.00 -0.38 -0.21
N PRO A 116 -6.56 -1.00 -1.33
CA PRO A 116 -6.44 -2.46 -1.39
C PRO A 116 -5.35 -2.99 -0.46
N GLY A 117 -5.58 -4.17 0.10
CA GLY A 117 -4.62 -4.86 0.96
C GLY A 117 -5.19 -5.19 2.32
N GLU A 118 -4.32 -5.53 3.25
CA GLU A 118 -4.65 -6.04 4.57
C GLU A 118 -4.04 -5.17 5.68
N VAL A 119 -4.59 -5.30 6.88
CA VAL A 119 -4.18 -4.58 8.09
C VAL A 119 -2.68 -4.71 8.37
N GLY A 120 -2.11 -5.92 8.30
CA GLY A 120 -0.67 -6.10 8.50
C GLY A 120 0.18 -5.34 7.48
N ALA A 121 -0.24 -5.35 6.21
CA ALA A 121 0.44 -4.62 5.14
C ALA A 121 0.33 -3.09 5.31
N SER A 122 -0.76 -2.59 5.92
CA SER A 122 -0.94 -1.16 6.20
C SER A 122 0.18 -0.60 7.08
N ALA A 123 0.56 -1.37 8.11
CA ALA A 123 1.65 -1.02 9.02
C ALA A 123 3.04 -1.14 8.35
N VAL A 124 3.28 -2.22 7.58
CA VAL A 124 4.55 -2.41 6.86
C VAL A 124 4.79 -1.30 5.84
N GLN A 125 3.75 -0.89 5.13
CA GLN A 125 3.86 0.07 4.04
C GLN A 125 3.59 1.51 4.47
N ASN A 126 3.03 1.75 5.65
CA ASN A 126 2.51 3.04 6.05
C ASN A 126 1.62 3.62 4.93
N ILE A 127 0.54 2.88 4.61
CA ILE A 127 -0.39 3.31 3.56
C ILE A 127 -0.92 4.71 3.84
N GLY A 128 -1.19 5.48 2.79
CA GLY A 128 -1.66 6.84 2.95
C GLY A 128 -2.51 7.31 1.77
N ALA A 129 -3.51 8.11 2.06
CA ALA A 129 -4.36 8.77 1.09
C ALA A 129 -5.03 10.01 1.70
N TYR A 130 -5.31 11.00 0.87
CA TYR A 130 -6.09 12.20 1.24
C TYR A 130 -5.63 12.89 2.52
N GLY A 131 -4.29 13.01 2.69
CA GLY A 131 -3.69 13.74 3.81
C GLY A 131 -3.58 12.97 5.12
N VAL A 132 -3.95 11.68 5.14
CA VAL A 132 -3.83 10.78 6.30
C VAL A 132 -2.92 9.60 5.93
N GLU A 133 -2.09 9.16 6.87
CA GLU A 133 -1.26 7.97 6.75
C GLU A 133 -1.56 7.00 7.91
N ALA A 134 -1.35 5.70 7.71
CA ALA A 134 -1.60 4.69 8.76
C ALA A 134 -0.84 5.00 10.06
N LYS A 135 0.38 5.55 9.98
CA LYS A 135 1.16 5.98 11.13
C LYS A 135 0.45 6.99 12.03
N ASP A 136 -0.48 7.79 11.47
CA ASP A 136 -1.20 8.82 12.23
C ASP A 136 -2.17 8.16 13.23
N LEU A 137 -2.59 6.93 12.92
CA LEU A 137 -3.52 6.13 13.72
C LEU A 137 -2.81 5.02 14.53
N ILE A 138 -1.68 4.47 14.05
CA ILE A 138 -0.99 3.33 14.68
C ILE A 138 -0.47 3.72 16.07
N VAL A 139 -0.78 2.87 17.05
CA VAL A 139 -0.24 2.90 18.42
C VAL A 139 0.89 1.88 18.55
N SER A 140 0.65 0.65 18.11
CA SER A 140 1.62 -0.44 18.21
C SER A 140 1.43 -1.48 17.10
N VAL A 141 2.51 -2.22 16.82
CA VAL A 141 2.55 -3.31 15.85
C VAL A 141 3.08 -4.56 16.54
N GLU A 142 2.22 -5.57 16.67
CA GLU A 142 2.60 -6.88 17.21
C GLU A 142 3.20 -7.74 16.11
N THR A 143 4.27 -8.43 16.42
CA THR A 143 5.02 -9.22 15.45
C THR A 143 5.54 -10.52 16.05
N VAL A 144 5.93 -11.43 15.17
CA VAL A 144 6.75 -12.60 15.51
C VAL A 144 8.09 -12.47 14.78
N GLU A 145 9.19 -12.62 15.53
CA GLU A 145 10.54 -12.67 14.98
C GLU A 145 10.75 -13.99 14.24
N VAL A 146 11.18 -13.90 12.99
CA VAL A 146 11.29 -15.08 12.11
C VAL A 146 12.33 -16.07 12.61
N GLU A 147 13.47 -15.58 13.08
CA GLU A 147 14.60 -16.42 13.51
C GLU A 147 14.29 -17.19 14.81
N THR A 148 13.63 -16.54 15.76
CA THR A 148 13.46 -17.08 17.12
C THR A 148 12.03 -17.53 17.43
N GLY A 149 11.04 -17.14 16.60
CA GLY A 149 9.62 -17.34 16.90
C GLY A 149 9.09 -16.50 18.06
N ARG A 150 9.90 -15.57 18.60
CA ARG A 150 9.51 -14.76 19.76
C ARG A 150 8.57 -13.63 19.33
N LYS A 151 7.59 -13.36 20.18
CA LYS A 151 6.71 -12.19 20.01
C LYS A 151 7.47 -10.91 20.34
N ARG A 152 7.26 -9.86 19.57
CA ARG A 152 7.73 -8.50 19.85
C ARG A 152 6.66 -7.49 19.48
N ILE A 153 6.48 -6.50 20.34
CA ILE A 153 5.61 -5.35 20.08
C ILE A 153 6.52 -4.16 19.78
N PHE A 154 6.25 -3.48 18.69
CA PHE A 154 6.89 -2.21 18.33
C PHE A 154 5.92 -1.08 18.62
N THR A 155 6.38 -0.04 19.31
CA THR A 155 5.62 1.20 19.43
C THR A 155 5.64 1.96 18.09
N LYS A 156 4.78 2.96 17.95
CA LYS A 156 4.76 3.86 16.78
C LYS A 156 6.14 4.46 16.52
N GLU A 157 6.82 4.91 17.57
CA GLU A 157 8.16 5.53 17.51
C GLU A 157 9.22 4.55 17.02
N GLU A 158 9.20 3.32 17.54
CA GLU A 158 10.12 2.26 17.10
C GLU A 158 9.92 1.88 15.63
N CYS A 159 8.70 2.00 15.10
CA CYS A 159 8.39 1.74 13.69
C CYS A 159 9.04 2.74 12.72
N ARG A 160 9.53 3.90 13.20
CA ARG A 160 10.25 4.92 12.44
C ARG A 160 9.55 5.25 11.11
N TYR A 161 8.28 5.66 11.16
CA TYR A 161 7.49 6.00 9.98
C TYR A 161 7.88 7.35 9.34
N ALA A 162 9.16 7.68 9.33
CA ALA A 162 9.66 8.82 8.57
C ALA A 162 9.76 8.49 7.08
N TYR A 163 9.84 9.53 6.25
CA TYR A 163 9.96 9.34 4.80
C TYR A 163 11.22 8.54 4.46
N ARG A 164 11.04 7.38 3.81
CA ARG A 164 12.08 6.41 3.45
C ARG A 164 12.75 5.68 4.63
N GLU A 165 12.22 5.76 5.84
CA GLU A 165 12.83 5.13 7.04
C GLU A 165 11.94 4.06 7.68
N ARG A 166 10.96 3.53 6.97
CA ARG A 166 10.05 2.47 7.47
C ARG A 166 10.86 1.22 7.83
N ILE A 167 10.92 0.91 9.13
CA ILE A 167 11.80 -0.12 9.67
C ILE A 167 11.53 -1.51 9.05
N PHE A 168 10.25 -1.86 8.83
CA PHE A 168 9.85 -3.14 8.25
C PHE A 168 10.19 -3.27 6.75
N LYS A 169 10.40 -2.16 6.04
CA LYS A 169 10.84 -2.18 4.63
C LYS A 169 12.36 -2.17 4.45
N LYS A 170 13.11 -1.85 5.53
CA LYS A 170 14.57 -1.70 5.49
C LYS A 170 15.25 -2.63 6.50
N ASP A 171 15.53 -2.13 7.69
CA ASP A 171 16.40 -2.77 8.68
C ASP A 171 15.84 -4.10 9.19
N LEU A 172 14.51 -4.23 9.22
CA LEU A 172 13.78 -5.40 9.68
C LEU A 172 13.06 -6.16 8.55
N LYS A 173 13.34 -5.84 7.28
CA LYS A 173 12.74 -6.57 6.16
C LYS A 173 13.03 -8.07 6.27
N GLY A 174 11.98 -8.88 6.30
CA GLY A 174 12.05 -10.34 6.41
C GLY A 174 12.45 -10.86 7.79
N LYS A 175 12.68 -9.99 8.79
CA LYS A 175 13.03 -10.43 10.16
C LYS A 175 11.82 -10.58 11.07
N TYR A 176 10.74 -9.88 10.78
CA TYR A 176 9.51 -9.87 11.59
C TYR A 176 8.29 -10.03 10.69
N ILE A 177 7.31 -10.79 11.16
CA ILE A 177 5.98 -10.94 10.54
C ILE A 177 4.96 -10.28 11.44
N VAL A 178 4.19 -9.34 10.88
CA VAL A 178 3.12 -8.62 11.60
C VAL A 178 1.95 -9.57 11.85
N THR A 179 1.44 -9.58 13.08
CA THR A 179 0.30 -10.42 13.51
C THR A 179 -0.92 -9.61 13.88
N TYR A 180 -0.74 -8.47 14.53
CA TYR A 180 -1.80 -7.52 14.86
C TYR A 180 -1.29 -6.09 14.76
N VAL A 181 -2.19 -5.17 14.56
CA VAL A 181 -1.92 -3.73 14.61
C VAL A 181 -2.97 -3.06 15.47
N THR A 182 -2.54 -2.22 16.42
CA THR A 182 -3.44 -1.42 17.26
C THR A 182 -3.51 0.00 16.71
N TYR A 183 -4.72 0.48 16.47
CA TYR A 183 -5.02 1.83 15.97
C TYR A 183 -5.77 2.62 17.01
N ARG A 184 -5.40 3.90 17.17
CA ARG A 184 -6.13 4.87 17.97
C ARG A 184 -7.04 5.69 17.07
N LEU A 185 -8.30 5.77 17.42
CA LEU A 185 -9.35 6.46 16.70
C LEU A 185 -10.07 7.44 17.62
N SER A 186 -10.55 8.54 17.06
CA SER A 186 -11.32 9.51 17.83
C SER A 186 -12.79 9.08 17.96
N LYS A 187 -13.39 9.33 19.11
CA LYS A 187 -14.86 9.24 19.34
C LYS A 187 -15.55 10.57 19.07
N GLN A 188 -14.76 11.62 18.81
CA GLN A 188 -15.25 12.96 18.47
C GLN A 188 -15.02 13.24 16.99
N PRO A 189 -15.91 13.99 16.31
CA PRO A 189 -15.74 14.33 14.92
C PRO A 189 -14.45 15.08 14.65
N VAL A 190 -13.55 14.46 13.89
CA VAL A 190 -12.30 15.05 13.38
C VAL A 190 -12.19 14.67 11.90
N PHE A 191 -12.19 15.66 11.01
CA PHE A 191 -12.15 15.42 9.57
C PHE A 191 -10.96 16.11 8.91
N ASN A 192 -10.25 15.40 8.05
CA ASN A 192 -9.25 15.97 7.13
C ASN A 192 -9.88 16.07 5.74
N LEU A 193 -10.37 17.26 5.36
CA LEU A 193 -11.10 17.50 4.10
C LEU A 193 -10.31 18.33 3.09
N GLU A 194 -9.14 18.85 3.46
CA GLU A 194 -8.41 19.83 2.64
C GLU A 194 -7.62 19.19 1.48
N TYR A 195 -7.29 17.90 1.61
CA TYR A 195 -6.51 17.19 0.60
C TYR A 195 -7.41 16.58 -0.48
N GLY A 196 -7.00 16.71 -1.75
CA GLY A 196 -7.63 15.99 -2.86
C GLY A 196 -9.02 16.48 -3.25
N ASN A 197 -9.42 17.70 -2.86
CA ASN A 197 -10.74 18.30 -3.12
C ASN A 197 -11.92 17.52 -2.49
N VAL A 198 -11.68 16.86 -1.36
CA VAL A 198 -12.74 16.10 -0.66
C VAL A 198 -13.87 17.03 -0.23
N ARG A 199 -13.54 18.21 0.31
CA ARG A 199 -14.53 19.23 0.69
C ARG A 199 -15.41 19.64 -0.49
N GLY A 200 -14.83 20.00 -1.62
CA GLY A 200 -15.57 20.39 -2.82
C GLY A 200 -16.46 19.28 -3.38
N GLU A 201 -16.03 18.02 -3.25
CA GLU A 201 -16.86 16.88 -3.67
C GLU A 201 -18.01 16.59 -2.70
N LEU A 202 -17.84 16.85 -1.40
CA LEU A 202 -18.93 16.81 -0.40
C LEU A 202 -19.96 17.89 -0.72
N GLU A 203 -19.54 19.13 -0.94
CA GLU A 203 -20.42 20.27 -1.26
C GLU A 203 -21.24 20.03 -2.53
N LYS A 204 -20.62 19.53 -3.60
CA LYS A 204 -21.30 19.19 -4.87
C LYS A 204 -22.41 18.14 -4.68
N ARG A 205 -22.27 17.27 -3.70
CA ARG A 205 -23.24 16.21 -3.41
C ARG A 205 -24.32 16.67 -2.42
N GLY A 206 -24.27 17.94 -1.98
CA GLY A 206 -25.21 18.49 -0.99
C GLY A 206 -25.16 17.79 0.36
N GLY A 207 -24.02 17.14 0.67
CA GLY A 207 -23.87 16.29 1.84
C GLY A 207 -23.42 17.07 3.08
N GLU A 208 -24.03 16.78 4.19
CA GLU A 208 -23.54 17.17 5.51
C GLU A 208 -22.17 16.53 5.77
N VAL A 209 -21.29 17.23 6.50
CA VAL A 209 -19.98 16.68 6.94
C VAL A 209 -20.25 15.65 8.03
N ALA A 210 -20.54 14.43 7.61
CA ALA A 210 -20.76 13.27 8.47
C ALA A 210 -19.78 12.15 8.06
N LEU A 211 -19.37 11.30 9.00
CA LEU A 211 -18.37 10.26 8.83
C LEU A 211 -18.66 9.34 7.63
N GLU A 212 -19.90 8.86 7.52
CA GLU A 212 -20.32 8.04 6.39
C GLU A 212 -20.26 8.77 5.05
N ASN A 213 -20.62 10.08 5.02
CA ASN A 213 -20.61 10.87 3.81
C ASN A 213 -19.16 11.11 3.33
N VAL A 214 -18.25 11.41 4.26
CA VAL A 214 -16.82 11.53 3.96
C VAL A 214 -16.29 10.23 3.35
N ARG A 215 -16.55 9.06 3.98
CA ARG A 215 -16.18 7.77 3.43
C ARG A 215 -16.74 7.56 2.01
N LYS A 216 -18.04 7.81 1.79
CA LYS A 216 -18.68 7.67 0.47
C LYS A 216 -18.03 8.56 -0.59
N VAL A 217 -17.66 9.79 -0.22
CA VAL A 217 -16.97 10.71 -1.13
C VAL A 217 -15.55 10.22 -1.46
N ILE A 218 -14.80 9.79 -0.45
CA ILE A 218 -13.44 9.22 -0.67
C ILE A 218 -13.52 8.04 -1.63
N ILE A 219 -14.42 7.09 -1.41
CA ILE A 219 -14.63 5.94 -2.28
C ILE A 219 -14.91 6.40 -3.71
N ALA A 220 -15.89 7.29 -3.91
CA ALA A 220 -16.26 7.76 -5.22
C ALA A 220 -15.14 8.53 -5.95
N VAL A 221 -14.36 9.34 -5.22
CA VAL A 221 -13.19 10.04 -5.80
C VAL A 221 -12.12 9.04 -6.22
N ARG A 222 -11.93 7.97 -5.46
CA ARG A 222 -10.96 6.92 -5.80
C ARG A 222 -11.41 6.11 -7.03
N GLU A 223 -12.66 5.65 -7.05
CA GLU A 223 -13.23 4.92 -8.20
C GLU A 223 -13.24 5.75 -9.50
N ALA A 224 -13.44 7.06 -9.38
CA ALA A 224 -13.36 7.94 -10.54
C ALA A 224 -11.95 8.05 -11.15
N LYS A 225 -10.90 7.84 -10.35
CA LYS A 225 -9.49 8.06 -10.75
C LYS A 225 -8.67 6.78 -10.90
N LEU A 226 -8.96 5.75 -10.11
CA LEU A 226 -8.15 4.53 -10.01
C LEU A 226 -8.92 3.34 -10.60
N PRO A 227 -8.26 2.42 -11.30
CA PRO A 227 -8.90 1.20 -11.76
C PRO A 227 -9.14 0.25 -10.58
N ASP A 228 -10.31 -0.38 -10.54
CA ASP A 228 -10.56 -1.51 -9.65
C ASP A 228 -9.66 -2.68 -10.06
N PRO A 229 -8.77 -3.17 -9.19
CA PRO A 229 -7.86 -4.25 -9.55
C PRO A 229 -8.57 -5.58 -9.89
N ARG A 230 -9.83 -5.76 -9.46
CA ARG A 230 -10.66 -6.91 -9.83
C ARG A 230 -11.14 -6.86 -11.30
N VAL A 231 -11.18 -5.64 -11.87
CA VAL A 231 -11.58 -5.41 -13.28
C VAL A 231 -10.35 -5.24 -14.16
N GLN A 232 -9.37 -4.49 -13.69
CA GLN A 232 -8.13 -4.23 -14.40
C GLN A 232 -6.95 -4.33 -13.45
N GLY A 233 -6.21 -5.42 -13.52
CA GLY A 233 -5.09 -5.73 -12.62
C GLY A 233 -4.09 -4.59 -12.53
N ASN A 234 -3.72 -4.22 -11.30
CA ASN A 234 -2.75 -3.16 -10.99
C ASN A 234 -2.27 -3.28 -9.55
N ALA A 235 -1.26 -2.52 -9.16
CA ALA A 235 -0.77 -2.43 -7.78
C ALA A 235 -0.77 -0.97 -7.27
N GLY A 236 -1.77 -0.19 -7.65
CA GLY A 236 -1.84 1.23 -7.30
C GLY A 236 -0.73 2.05 -7.94
N SER A 237 -0.17 3.00 -7.19
CA SER A 237 0.95 3.82 -7.68
C SER A 237 2.20 2.97 -7.88
N PHE A 238 2.64 2.83 -9.14
CA PHE A 238 3.78 1.99 -9.48
C PHE A 238 5.12 2.64 -9.15
N PHE A 239 5.22 3.97 -9.22
CA PHE A 239 6.44 4.72 -8.97
C PHE A 239 6.31 5.62 -7.75
N MET A 240 7.41 5.76 -7.03
CA MET A 240 7.54 6.76 -5.97
C MET A 240 7.71 8.16 -6.57
N ASN A 241 7.14 9.16 -5.89
CA ASN A 241 7.47 10.55 -6.18
C ASN A 241 8.94 10.80 -5.81
N PRO A 242 9.80 11.23 -6.74
CA PRO A 242 11.20 11.48 -6.43
C PRO A 242 11.37 12.71 -5.56
N ILE A 243 12.31 12.63 -4.63
CA ILE A 243 12.85 13.79 -3.93
C ILE A 243 14.20 14.12 -4.54
N VAL A 244 14.34 15.35 -5.01
CA VAL A 244 15.55 15.85 -5.66
C VAL A 244 16.15 17.02 -4.87
N PRO A 245 17.46 17.29 -5.03
CA PRO A 245 18.06 18.53 -4.54
C PRO A 245 17.36 19.75 -5.14
N ARG A 246 17.20 20.82 -4.36
CA ARG A 246 16.56 22.07 -4.81
C ARG A 246 17.18 22.60 -6.09
N ARG A 247 18.51 22.59 -6.21
CA ARG A 247 19.21 23.02 -7.43
C ARG A 247 18.76 22.24 -8.67
N GLN A 248 18.57 20.93 -8.56
CA GLN A 248 18.10 20.10 -9.69
C GLN A 248 16.65 20.45 -10.04
N PHE A 249 15.79 20.65 -9.03
CA PHE A 249 14.41 21.09 -9.24
C PHE A 249 14.35 22.43 -9.95
N GLU A 250 15.12 23.43 -9.55
CA GLU A 250 15.16 24.77 -10.13
C GLU A 250 15.54 24.74 -11.63
N ILE A 251 16.50 23.88 -12.00
CA ILE A 251 16.89 23.70 -13.42
C ILE A 251 15.69 23.18 -14.24
N VAL A 252 14.96 22.19 -13.71
CA VAL A 252 13.78 21.63 -14.40
C VAL A 252 12.64 22.65 -14.43
N GLN A 253 12.42 23.38 -13.34
CA GLN A 253 11.36 24.38 -13.22
C GLN A 253 11.53 25.55 -14.19
N GLN A 254 12.77 25.94 -14.52
CA GLN A 254 13.03 26.95 -15.56
C GLN A 254 12.44 26.56 -16.91
N GLN A 255 12.45 25.27 -17.24
CA GLN A 255 11.87 24.76 -18.50
C GLN A 255 10.37 24.44 -18.37
N TYR A 256 9.90 24.17 -17.16
CA TYR A 256 8.52 23.78 -16.83
C TYR A 256 8.01 24.57 -15.61
N PRO A 257 7.67 25.87 -15.79
CA PRO A 257 7.26 26.72 -14.66
C PRO A 257 5.98 26.26 -13.96
N ASP A 258 5.13 25.51 -14.65
CA ASP A 258 3.87 24.92 -14.14
C ASP A 258 4.07 23.58 -13.42
N MET A 259 5.31 23.13 -13.21
CA MET A 259 5.60 21.84 -12.57
C MET A 259 5.16 21.84 -11.10
N PRO A 260 4.18 21.00 -10.72
CA PRO A 260 3.77 20.88 -9.33
C PRO A 260 4.90 20.29 -8.48
N HIS A 261 5.01 20.77 -7.26
CA HIS A 261 6.03 20.33 -6.32
C HIS A 261 5.60 20.52 -4.87
N TYR A 262 6.31 19.84 -3.97
CA TYR A 262 6.09 19.94 -2.54
C TYR A 262 7.44 20.14 -1.84
N GLU A 263 7.51 21.11 -0.97
CA GLU A 263 8.68 21.33 -0.11
C GLU A 263 8.85 20.14 0.85
N VAL A 264 10.08 19.64 0.94
CA VAL A 264 10.45 18.61 1.92
C VAL A 264 11.25 19.28 3.05
N ASP A 265 12.23 20.07 2.68
CA ASP A 265 13.03 20.92 3.54
C ASP A 265 13.72 22.01 2.68
N GLY A 266 14.53 22.88 3.31
CA GLY A 266 15.20 23.96 2.59
C GLY A 266 16.06 23.53 1.40
N ASN A 267 16.50 22.27 1.35
CA ASN A 267 17.44 21.75 0.35
C ASN A 267 16.81 20.73 -0.62
N ARG A 268 15.61 20.23 -0.34
CA ARG A 268 15.00 19.13 -1.11
C ARG A 268 13.55 19.40 -1.45
N VAL A 269 13.17 18.97 -2.65
CA VAL A 269 11.83 19.14 -3.22
C VAL A 269 11.32 17.80 -3.72
N LYS A 270 10.06 17.48 -3.45
CA LYS A 270 9.36 16.30 -3.96
C LYS A 270 8.57 16.68 -5.21
N ILE A 271 8.81 15.95 -6.30
CA ILE A 271 8.13 16.17 -7.60
C ILE A 271 7.12 15.04 -7.82
N PRO A 272 5.86 15.34 -8.20
CA PRO A 272 4.89 14.31 -8.59
C PRO A 272 5.33 13.52 -9.81
N ALA A 273 5.64 12.24 -9.66
CA ALA A 273 6.02 11.38 -10.78
C ALA A 273 4.89 11.25 -11.82
N ALA A 274 3.62 11.26 -11.38
CA ALA A 274 2.46 11.25 -12.28
C ALA A 274 2.51 12.36 -13.32
N TRP A 275 2.88 13.57 -12.91
CA TRP A 275 2.98 14.72 -13.81
C TRP A 275 4.08 14.52 -14.86
N MET A 276 5.26 14.06 -14.43
CA MET A 276 6.37 13.81 -15.37
C MET A 276 6.03 12.71 -16.38
N ILE A 277 5.41 11.62 -15.91
CA ILE A 277 4.99 10.49 -16.76
C ILE A 277 3.93 10.95 -17.77
N ASP A 278 2.95 11.76 -17.35
CA ASP A 278 1.93 12.35 -18.23
C ASP A 278 2.57 13.29 -19.27
N ARG A 279 3.51 14.16 -18.86
CA ARG A 279 4.27 15.05 -19.76
C ARG A 279 5.21 14.30 -20.73
N CYS A 280 5.58 13.06 -20.45
CA CYS A 280 6.23 12.15 -21.39
C CYS A 280 5.22 11.47 -22.34
N GLY A 281 3.92 11.73 -22.18
CA GLY A 281 2.86 11.20 -23.03
C GLY A 281 2.58 9.71 -22.80
N TRP A 282 2.86 9.18 -21.60
CA TRP A 282 2.60 7.77 -21.28
C TRP A 282 1.19 7.49 -20.81
N LYS A 283 0.47 8.46 -20.26
CA LYS A 283 -0.89 8.28 -19.75
C LYS A 283 -1.83 7.75 -20.84
N GLY A 284 -2.50 6.64 -20.56
CA GLY A 284 -3.39 5.94 -21.48
C GLY A 284 -2.68 5.12 -22.57
N LYS A 285 -1.34 5.07 -22.62
CA LYS A 285 -0.62 4.23 -23.58
C LYS A 285 -0.57 2.77 -23.13
N GLN A 286 -0.69 1.89 -24.13
CA GLN A 286 -0.53 0.44 -23.97
C GLN A 286 0.60 -0.05 -24.87
N ILE A 287 1.41 -0.99 -24.37
CA ILE A 287 2.43 -1.71 -25.13
C ILE A 287 2.24 -3.21 -24.83
N GLY A 288 1.93 -3.99 -25.87
CA GLY A 288 1.56 -5.39 -25.68
C GLY A 288 0.34 -5.52 -24.76
N ARG A 289 0.51 -6.27 -23.67
CA ARG A 289 -0.56 -6.53 -22.68
C ARG A 289 -0.40 -5.69 -21.40
N ALA A 290 0.61 -4.83 -21.33
CA ALA A 290 0.81 -3.88 -20.23
C ALA A 290 0.48 -2.45 -20.68
N GLY A 291 -0.07 -1.62 -19.79
CA GLY A 291 -0.44 -0.24 -20.11
C GLY A 291 -0.27 0.70 -18.94
N VAL A 292 -0.45 2.00 -19.23
CA VAL A 292 -0.59 3.07 -18.24
C VAL A 292 -2.05 3.48 -18.18
N HIS A 293 -2.62 3.53 -16.99
CA HIS A 293 -4.04 3.86 -16.83
C HIS A 293 -4.37 5.24 -17.40
N SER A 294 -5.54 5.36 -18.06
CA SER A 294 -5.93 6.56 -18.82
C SER A 294 -6.24 7.79 -17.95
N LYS A 295 -6.59 7.58 -16.68
CA LYS A 295 -6.91 8.66 -15.74
C LYS A 295 -5.78 8.94 -14.73
N GLN A 296 -4.87 7.97 -14.49
CA GLN A 296 -3.79 8.10 -13.51
C GLN A 296 -2.47 7.54 -14.06
N ALA A 297 -1.56 8.43 -14.40
CA ALA A 297 -0.28 8.08 -15.02
C ALA A 297 0.68 7.28 -14.12
N LEU A 298 0.47 7.30 -12.79
CA LEU A 298 1.25 6.47 -11.86
C LEU A 298 0.85 5.00 -11.84
N VAL A 299 -0.34 4.66 -12.38
CA VAL A 299 -0.87 3.30 -12.28
C VAL A 299 -0.56 2.54 -13.57
N LEU A 300 0.31 1.54 -13.47
CA LEU A 300 0.49 0.57 -14.54
C LEU A 300 -0.57 -0.53 -14.41
N VAL A 301 -1.07 -0.98 -15.55
CA VAL A 301 -2.21 -1.90 -15.61
C VAL A 301 -1.91 -3.12 -16.46
N ASN A 302 -2.50 -4.25 -16.06
CA ASN A 302 -2.64 -5.44 -16.85
C ASN A 302 -3.84 -5.28 -17.79
N CYS A 303 -3.60 -5.25 -19.09
CA CYS A 303 -4.62 -5.09 -20.10
C CYS A 303 -5.19 -6.44 -20.60
N GLY A 304 -4.98 -7.51 -19.83
CA GLY A 304 -5.40 -8.87 -20.12
C GLY A 304 -4.24 -9.80 -20.41
N GLY A 305 -3.92 -10.67 -19.43
CA GLY A 305 -2.87 -11.69 -19.54
C GLY A 305 -1.43 -11.15 -19.67
N ALA A 306 -1.15 -9.94 -19.18
CA ALA A 306 0.20 -9.41 -19.14
C ALA A 306 1.11 -10.29 -18.25
N THR A 307 2.36 -10.45 -18.64
CA THR A 307 3.39 -11.04 -17.78
C THR A 307 4.08 -9.97 -16.94
N GLY A 308 4.69 -10.38 -15.82
CA GLY A 308 5.47 -9.45 -15.01
C GLY A 308 6.60 -8.79 -15.80
N ASP A 309 7.25 -9.51 -16.71
CA ASP A 309 8.31 -8.96 -17.56
C ASP A 309 7.81 -7.90 -18.55
N GLU A 310 6.59 -8.03 -19.09
CA GLU A 310 5.97 -6.99 -19.93
C GLU A 310 5.72 -5.71 -19.13
N VAL A 311 5.24 -5.82 -17.89
CA VAL A 311 5.04 -4.67 -16.99
C VAL A 311 6.38 -4.02 -16.63
N ILE A 312 7.40 -4.81 -16.32
CA ILE A 312 8.76 -4.30 -16.01
C ILE A 312 9.37 -3.61 -17.23
N ALA A 313 9.21 -4.19 -18.42
CA ALA A 313 9.71 -3.56 -19.65
C ALA A 313 9.03 -2.20 -19.93
N LEU A 314 7.71 -2.11 -19.71
CA LEU A 314 6.98 -0.84 -19.78
C LEU A 314 7.51 0.16 -18.74
N ALA A 315 7.69 -0.27 -17.48
CA ALA A 315 8.20 0.56 -16.42
C ALA A 315 9.59 1.14 -16.73
N ARG A 316 10.50 0.33 -17.29
CA ARG A 316 11.84 0.79 -17.71
C ARG A 316 11.77 1.86 -18.80
N ARG A 317 10.92 1.69 -19.82
CA ARG A 317 10.72 2.71 -20.87
C ARG A 317 10.20 4.02 -20.30
N ILE A 318 9.29 3.95 -19.32
CA ILE A 318 8.79 5.15 -18.63
C ILE A 318 9.92 5.84 -17.85
N GLN A 319 10.73 5.07 -17.11
CA GLN A 319 11.88 5.60 -16.37
C GLN A 319 12.89 6.28 -17.28
N GLU A 320 13.24 5.65 -18.41
CA GLU A 320 14.13 6.22 -19.43
C GLU A 320 13.58 7.51 -20.01
N SER A 321 12.29 7.54 -20.37
CA SER A 321 11.64 8.75 -20.92
C SER A 321 11.64 9.90 -19.93
N VAL A 322 11.36 9.64 -18.64
CA VAL A 322 11.38 10.66 -17.59
C VAL A 322 12.80 11.16 -17.35
N LEU A 323 13.78 10.26 -17.29
CA LEU A 323 15.18 10.63 -17.12
C LEU A 323 15.70 11.48 -18.29
N GLN A 324 15.41 11.07 -19.53
CA GLN A 324 15.82 11.81 -20.72
C GLN A 324 15.20 13.21 -20.81
N LYS A 325 13.89 13.32 -20.44
CA LYS A 325 13.17 14.58 -20.57
C LYS A 325 13.45 15.57 -19.44
N PHE A 326 13.55 15.08 -18.19
CA PHE A 326 13.64 15.93 -17.00
C PHE A 326 14.98 15.83 -16.25
N GLY A 327 15.87 14.90 -16.62
CA GLY A 327 17.08 14.62 -15.83
C GLY A 327 16.78 14.06 -14.43
N VAL A 328 15.55 13.58 -14.18
CA VAL A 328 15.07 13.09 -12.89
C VAL A 328 14.83 11.59 -12.98
N ALA A 329 15.46 10.81 -12.11
CA ALA A 329 15.21 9.38 -12.01
C ALA A 329 13.98 9.10 -11.14
N ILE A 330 13.09 8.22 -11.61
CA ILE A 330 11.98 7.67 -10.84
C ILE A 330 12.21 6.19 -10.54
N SER A 331 11.76 5.72 -9.39
CA SER A 331 11.96 4.34 -8.95
C SER A 331 10.63 3.67 -8.67
N PRO A 332 10.49 2.36 -8.97
CA PRO A 332 9.31 1.59 -8.60
C PRO A 332 9.10 1.57 -7.08
N GLU A 333 7.85 1.65 -6.66
CA GLU A 333 7.42 1.38 -5.28
C GLU A 333 6.96 -0.08 -5.12
N VAL A 334 6.48 -0.67 -6.21
CA VAL A 334 6.03 -2.06 -6.29
C VAL A 334 7.22 -3.00 -6.13
N ASN A 335 7.03 -4.08 -5.35
CA ASN A 335 8.06 -5.09 -5.14
C ASN A 335 7.98 -6.14 -6.25
N PHE A 336 9.08 -6.40 -6.91
CA PHE A 336 9.22 -7.47 -7.91
C PHE A 336 9.59 -8.77 -7.22
N ILE A 337 8.84 -9.82 -7.51
CA ILE A 337 9.01 -11.17 -6.96
C ILE A 337 9.43 -12.13 -8.07
#